data_f77d974cdf60badf2e9727b7edd80a37
#
_entry.id   f77d974cdf60badf2e9727b7edd80a37
#
_cell.length_a   1.000
_cell.length_b   1.000
_cell.length_c   1.000
_cell.angle_alpha   90.00
_cell.angle_beta   90.00
_cell.angle_gamma   90.00
#
_symmetry.space_group_name_H-M   'P 1'
#
loop_
_entity.id
_entity.type
_entity.pdbx_description
1 polymer ?
#
loop_
_entity_poly.entity_id
_entity_poly.type
_entity_poly.pdbx_seq_one_letter_code
_entity_poly.pdbx_strand_id
1 'polypeptide(L)'
;MIVVFAMMTVMNVKAQDNNVQPYYELDQMPKLIEIMPAPPAFDSPEFANDIVRYGWGKQQREDEERLELAIADAEWDDLTKVFLQWKDAFGLEISEMGTPEIYKLMVTALATTDPMRKETKAYYHRERPFERFNDTMPSHEEDDLRGEGSYPSGHSLRGWGISLLLAQIAPQRASEIFSRGWDYCNSRVIVGAHWQSDVDASRTAASIGFCALQGNEAFITQMKKAQAEYAEKTGTTDVREVRAQARQQSARIFHIDGTPADENSHGVVIENGKKKVQ
;
A
#
# COMPACT_ATOMS: atom_id res chain seq x y z
N MET A 1 -35.61 -50.60 -5.23
CA MET A 1 -35.44 -49.42 -4.38
C MET A 1 -34.03 -48.87 -4.65
N ILE A 2 -33.95 -47.88 -5.57
CA ILE A 2 -32.68 -47.32 -6.02
C ILE A 2 -32.49 -46.05 -5.21
N VAL A 3 -31.46 -46.05 -4.35
CA VAL A 3 -31.03 -44.84 -3.58
C VAL A 3 -30.11 -44.03 -4.47
N VAL A 4 -30.58 -42.87 -4.96
CA VAL A 4 -29.78 -41.91 -5.67
C VAL A 4 -29.04 -41.02 -4.64
N PHE A 5 -27.74 -41.20 -4.51
CA PHE A 5 -26.87 -40.29 -3.75
C PHE A 5 -26.64 -39.02 -4.60
N ALA A 6 -27.30 -37.94 -4.23
CA ALA A 6 -26.97 -36.62 -4.78
C ALA A 6 -25.65 -36.11 -4.14
N MET A 7 -24.57 -36.16 -4.88
CA MET A 7 -23.35 -35.44 -4.54
C MET A 7 -23.62 -33.95 -4.70
N MET A 8 -23.79 -33.23 -3.58
CA MET A 8 -23.68 -31.77 -3.56
C MET A 8 -22.20 -31.39 -3.67
N THR A 9 -21.77 -31.01 -4.86
CA THR A 9 -20.54 -30.26 -5.06
C THR A 9 -20.74 -28.89 -4.48
N VAL A 10 -20.12 -28.63 -3.32
CA VAL A 10 -19.96 -27.27 -2.80
C VAL A 10 -18.97 -26.57 -3.73
N MET A 11 -19.50 -25.79 -4.66
CA MET A 11 -18.69 -24.81 -5.39
C MET A 11 -18.26 -23.72 -4.40
N ASN A 12 -17.00 -23.74 -4.00
CA ASN A 12 -16.35 -22.59 -3.41
C ASN A 12 -16.33 -21.48 -4.47
N VAL A 13 -17.30 -20.60 -4.44
CA VAL A 13 -17.30 -19.36 -5.22
C VAL A 13 -16.29 -18.45 -4.51
N LYS A 14 -15.03 -18.49 -4.94
CA LYS A 14 -14.10 -17.40 -4.69
C LYS A 14 -14.67 -16.18 -5.40
N ALA A 15 -15.23 -15.25 -4.64
CA ALA A 15 -15.66 -13.96 -5.13
C ALA A 15 -14.40 -13.12 -5.42
N GLN A 16 -13.75 -13.41 -6.53
CA GLN A 16 -12.88 -12.43 -7.18
C GLN A 16 -13.80 -11.56 -8.00
N ASP A 17 -13.80 -10.25 -7.76
CA ASP A 17 -14.48 -9.26 -8.58
C ASP A 17 -13.86 -9.31 -10.00
N ASN A 18 -14.38 -10.22 -10.83
CA ASN A 18 -13.89 -10.52 -12.18
C ASN A 18 -14.20 -9.40 -13.20
N ASN A 19 -14.53 -8.18 -12.73
CA ASN A 19 -14.97 -7.10 -13.61
C ASN A 19 -14.20 -5.78 -13.42
N VAL A 20 -13.13 -5.75 -12.62
CA VAL A 20 -12.30 -4.55 -12.45
C VAL A 20 -11.26 -4.52 -13.56
N GLN A 21 -11.39 -3.55 -14.49
CA GLN A 21 -10.38 -3.31 -15.52
C GLN A 21 -9.17 -2.62 -14.88
N PRO A 22 -7.95 -3.18 -14.98
CA PRO A 22 -6.75 -2.56 -14.43
C PRO A 22 -6.38 -1.29 -15.21
N TYR A 23 -5.56 -0.42 -14.62
CA TYR A 23 -5.01 0.75 -15.32
C TYR A 23 -4.00 0.39 -16.40
N TYR A 24 -3.29 -0.70 -16.22
CA TYR A 24 -2.35 -1.28 -17.18
C TYR A 24 -2.50 -2.80 -17.19
N GLU A 25 -2.35 -3.39 -18.36
CA GLU A 25 -2.17 -4.84 -18.47
C GLU A 25 -0.80 -5.24 -17.89
N LEU A 26 -0.66 -6.49 -17.44
CA LEU A 26 0.54 -6.94 -16.73
C LEU A 26 1.83 -6.79 -17.57
N ASP A 27 1.74 -6.97 -18.88
CA ASP A 27 2.87 -6.82 -19.81
C ASP A 27 3.33 -5.37 -20.01
N GLN A 28 2.50 -4.40 -19.63
CA GLN A 28 2.81 -2.97 -19.62
C GLN A 28 3.46 -2.52 -18.30
N MET A 29 3.41 -3.36 -17.27
CA MET A 29 3.98 -3.06 -15.96
C MET A 29 5.46 -3.45 -15.89
N PRO A 30 6.28 -2.76 -15.05
CA PRO A 30 7.67 -3.13 -14.84
C PRO A 30 7.80 -4.59 -14.36
N LYS A 31 8.72 -5.34 -14.95
CA LYS A 31 8.98 -6.74 -14.59
C LYS A 31 9.85 -6.81 -13.34
N LEU A 32 9.25 -7.19 -12.21
CA LEU A 32 9.96 -7.25 -10.93
C LEU A 32 11.15 -8.20 -10.94
N ILE A 33 11.08 -9.30 -11.71
CA ILE A 33 12.17 -10.28 -11.84
C ILE A 33 13.45 -9.68 -12.45
N GLU A 34 13.32 -8.63 -13.26
CA GLU A 34 14.47 -7.98 -13.92
C GLU A 34 15.05 -6.84 -13.05
N ILE A 35 14.27 -6.31 -12.10
CA ILE A 35 14.58 -5.09 -11.35
C ILE A 35 15.03 -5.41 -9.92
N MET A 36 14.39 -6.38 -9.27
CA MET A 36 14.59 -6.68 -7.86
C MET A 36 15.78 -7.61 -7.65
N PRO A 37 16.53 -7.44 -6.55
CA PRO A 37 17.57 -8.40 -6.20
C PRO A 37 16.95 -9.78 -5.92
N ALA A 38 17.76 -10.83 -6.10
CA ALA A 38 17.37 -12.17 -5.65
C ALA A 38 17.19 -12.19 -4.12
N PRO A 39 16.30 -13.05 -3.60
CA PRO A 39 16.20 -13.26 -2.17
C PRO A 39 17.50 -13.82 -1.61
N PRO A 40 17.87 -13.53 -0.34
CA PRO A 40 19.03 -14.11 0.30
C PRO A 40 19.05 -15.64 0.22
N ALA A 41 20.19 -16.20 -0.22
CA ALA A 41 20.38 -17.66 -0.20
C ALA A 41 20.44 -18.16 1.27
N PHE A 42 19.91 -19.35 1.52
CA PHE A 42 19.79 -19.88 2.88
C PHE A 42 21.14 -20.13 3.60
N ASP A 43 22.25 -20.15 2.85
CA ASP A 43 23.61 -20.26 3.35
C ASP A 43 24.38 -18.93 3.36
N SER A 44 23.71 -17.81 3.02
CA SER A 44 24.32 -16.49 2.97
C SER A 44 24.27 -15.75 4.31
N PRO A 45 25.22 -14.83 4.58
CA PRO A 45 25.18 -13.97 5.77
C PRO A 45 23.92 -13.10 5.84
N GLU A 46 23.38 -12.67 4.70
CA GLU A 46 22.17 -11.85 4.61
C GLU A 46 20.94 -12.59 5.14
N PHE A 47 20.90 -13.93 4.99
CA PHE A 47 19.82 -14.76 5.55
C PHE A 47 19.83 -14.80 7.07
N ALA A 48 20.95 -14.51 7.73
CA ALA A 48 21.01 -14.44 9.19
C ALA A 48 20.03 -13.39 9.75
N ASN A 49 19.84 -12.27 9.05
CA ASN A 49 18.82 -11.29 9.44
C ASN A 49 17.40 -11.86 9.36
N ASP A 50 17.08 -12.65 8.35
CA ASP A 50 15.78 -13.31 8.21
C ASP A 50 15.49 -14.25 9.38
N ILE A 51 16.50 -15.02 9.83
CA ILE A 51 16.39 -15.90 11.00
C ILE A 51 16.13 -15.10 12.28
N VAL A 52 16.91 -14.02 12.51
CA VAL A 52 16.75 -13.14 13.68
C VAL A 52 15.36 -12.51 13.68
N ARG A 53 14.92 -12.04 12.54
CA ARG A 53 13.59 -11.42 12.38
C ARG A 53 12.43 -12.41 12.52
N TYR A 54 12.62 -13.65 12.11
CA TYR A 54 11.64 -14.71 12.37
C TYR A 54 11.52 -14.99 13.88
N GLY A 55 12.65 -15.07 14.60
CA GLY A 55 12.67 -15.18 16.06
C GLY A 55 11.97 -13.99 16.74
N TRP A 56 12.24 -12.77 16.29
CA TRP A 56 11.53 -11.58 16.74
C TRP A 56 10.01 -11.70 16.50
N GLY A 57 9.59 -12.15 15.31
CA GLY A 57 8.17 -12.34 14.99
C GLY A 57 7.48 -13.29 15.96
N LYS A 58 8.16 -14.39 16.35
CA LYS A 58 7.64 -15.32 17.36
C LYS A 58 7.51 -14.67 18.75
N GLN A 59 8.43 -13.80 19.15
CA GLN A 59 8.33 -13.04 20.41
C GLN A 59 7.15 -12.06 20.40
N GLN A 60 6.85 -11.44 19.24
CA GLN A 60 5.71 -10.53 19.13
C GLN A 60 4.36 -11.23 19.32
N ARG A 61 4.29 -12.56 19.20
CA ARG A 61 3.08 -13.35 19.46
C ARG A 61 2.73 -13.45 20.96
N GLU A 62 3.66 -13.08 21.86
CA GLU A 62 3.43 -13.02 23.29
C GLU A 62 2.55 -11.80 23.69
N ASP A 63 2.50 -10.77 22.85
CA ASP A 63 1.57 -9.67 22.94
C ASP A 63 0.27 -10.05 22.18
N GLU A 64 -0.80 -10.29 22.95
CA GLU A 64 -2.08 -10.77 22.43
C GLU A 64 -2.71 -9.79 21.44
N GLU A 65 -2.68 -8.49 21.75
CA GLU A 65 -3.18 -7.43 20.86
C GLU A 65 -2.41 -7.41 19.52
N ARG A 66 -1.09 -7.54 19.60
CA ARG A 66 -0.24 -7.56 18.40
C ARG A 66 -0.45 -8.81 17.56
N LEU A 67 -0.68 -9.94 18.20
CA LEU A 67 -0.98 -11.20 17.52
C LEU A 67 -2.34 -11.15 16.83
N GLU A 68 -3.39 -10.69 17.51
CA GLU A 68 -4.73 -10.53 16.94
C GLU A 68 -4.71 -9.62 15.71
N LEU A 69 -3.97 -8.49 15.81
CA LEU A 69 -3.78 -7.61 14.66
C LEU A 69 -3.05 -8.30 13.50
N ALA A 70 -2.02 -9.13 13.79
CA ALA A 70 -1.30 -9.85 12.76
C ALA A 70 -2.16 -10.92 12.07
N ILE A 71 -3.07 -11.54 12.80
CA ILE A 71 -4.05 -12.49 12.25
C ILE A 71 -5.09 -11.75 11.39
N ALA A 72 -5.60 -10.60 11.84
CA ALA A 72 -6.52 -9.78 11.07
C ALA A 72 -5.89 -9.27 9.75
N ASP A 73 -4.59 -8.98 9.75
CA ASP A 73 -3.81 -8.57 8.59
C ASP A 73 -3.58 -9.71 7.57
N ALA A 74 -3.92 -10.95 7.92
CA ALA A 74 -3.87 -12.09 7.01
C ALA A 74 -5.09 -12.15 6.05
N GLU A 75 -6.11 -11.31 6.24
CA GLU A 75 -7.25 -11.21 5.31
C GLU A 75 -6.77 -10.85 3.90
N TRP A 76 -7.23 -11.61 2.91
CA TRP A 76 -6.82 -11.44 1.52
C TRP A 76 -7.98 -11.29 0.55
N ASP A 77 -9.04 -12.05 0.74
CA ASP A 77 -10.11 -12.23 -0.24
C ASP A 77 -11.14 -11.09 -0.20
N ASP A 78 -11.45 -10.57 1.00
CA ASP A 78 -12.41 -9.48 1.20
C ASP A 78 -11.68 -8.13 1.27
N LEU A 79 -11.60 -7.41 0.15
CA LEU A 79 -10.93 -6.10 0.08
C LEU A 79 -11.53 -5.07 1.04
N THR A 80 -12.82 -5.16 1.35
CA THR A 80 -13.44 -4.23 2.32
C THR A 80 -12.83 -4.44 3.72
N LYS A 81 -12.66 -5.70 4.13
CA LYS A 81 -11.98 -6.02 5.39
C LYS A 81 -10.49 -5.64 5.35
N VAL A 82 -9.82 -5.84 4.20
CA VAL A 82 -8.43 -5.39 4.02
C VAL A 82 -8.34 -3.88 4.20
N PHE A 83 -9.21 -3.08 3.57
CA PHE A 83 -9.19 -1.61 3.69
C PHE A 83 -9.56 -1.14 5.10
N LEU A 84 -10.42 -1.87 5.81
CA LEU A 84 -10.80 -1.57 7.19
C LEU A 84 -9.57 -1.49 8.13
N GLN A 85 -8.49 -2.21 7.82
CA GLN A 85 -7.25 -2.18 8.58
C GLN A 85 -6.54 -0.80 8.57
N TRP A 86 -6.92 0.11 7.66
CA TRP A 86 -6.40 1.49 7.62
C TRP A 86 -7.40 2.53 8.11
N LYS A 87 -8.61 2.15 8.55
CA LYS A 87 -9.67 3.09 8.93
C LYS A 87 -9.19 4.17 9.90
N ASP A 88 -8.52 3.78 10.98
CA ASP A 88 -8.07 4.71 12.01
C ASP A 88 -6.90 5.58 11.52
N ALA A 89 -5.94 4.97 10.81
CA ALA A 89 -4.79 5.67 10.25
C ALA A 89 -5.20 6.65 9.14
N PHE A 90 -6.16 6.30 8.30
CA PHE A 90 -6.68 7.13 7.22
C PHE A 90 -7.72 8.14 7.70
N GLY A 91 -8.43 7.82 8.81
CA GLY A 91 -9.50 8.65 9.39
C GLY A 91 -10.82 8.56 8.65
N LEU A 92 -10.99 7.57 7.77
CA LEU A 92 -12.22 7.33 7.01
C LEU A 92 -12.33 5.85 6.67
N GLU A 93 -13.54 5.29 6.76
CA GLU A 93 -13.82 3.93 6.32
C GLU A 93 -13.99 3.86 4.81
N ILE A 94 -13.29 2.92 4.16
CA ILE A 94 -13.33 2.75 2.70
C ILE A 94 -14.30 1.64 2.37
N SER A 95 -15.35 1.98 1.61
CA SER A 95 -16.35 1.02 1.13
C SER A 95 -16.95 1.47 -0.20
N GLU A 96 -17.47 0.52 -0.98
CA GLU A 96 -18.06 0.79 -2.29
C GLU A 96 -19.22 1.80 -2.22
N MET A 97 -20.07 1.71 -1.19
CA MET A 97 -21.21 2.61 -1.03
C MET A 97 -20.87 3.92 -0.32
N GLY A 98 -19.96 3.90 0.65
CA GLY A 98 -19.62 5.05 1.48
C GLY A 98 -18.61 6.00 0.86
N THR A 99 -17.64 5.45 0.12
CA THR A 99 -16.53 6.18 -0.51
C THR A 99 -16.23 5.64 -1.91
N PRO A 100 -17.19 5.73 -2.86
CA PRO A 100 -17.10 5.04 -4.13
C PRO A 100 -15.89 5.44 -4.98
N GLU A 101 -15.45 6.70 -4.95
CA GLU A 101 -14.33 7.15 -5.75
C GLU A 101 -12.98 6.67 -5.16
N ILE A 102 -12.86 6.63 -3.84
CA ILE A 102 -11.70 6.06 -3.14
C ILE A 102 -11.68 4.55 -3.35
N TYR A 103 -12.80 3.87 -3.12
CA TYR A 103 -12.91 2.41 -3.29
C TYR A 103 -12.52 2.00 -4.72
N LYS A 104 -13.08 2.67 -5.74
CA LYS A 104 -12.74 2.43 -7.15
C LYS A 104 -11.26 2.60 -7.43
N LEU A 105 -10.63 3.68 -6.93
CA LEU A 105 -9.20 3.90 -7.08
C LEU A 105 -8.41 2.72 -6.50
N MET A 106 -8.74 2.32 -5.26
CA MET A 106 -8.03 1.30 -4.52
C MET A 106 -8.11 -0.05 -5.24
N VAL A 107 -9.32 -0.52 -5.57
CA VAL A 107 -9.50 -1.84 -6.21
C VAL A 107 -8.85 -1.89 -7.59
N THR A 108 -8.94 -0.82 -8.39
CA THR A 108 -8.33 -0.77 -9.72
C THR A 108 -6.80 -0.74 -9.67
N ALA A 109 -6.24 0.03 -8.73
CA ALA A 109 -4.79 0.07 -8.52
C ALA A 109 -4.24 -1.29 -8.06
N LEU A 110 -4.93 -1.95 -7.12
CA LEU A 110 -4.54 -3.29 -6.66
C LEU A 110 -4.69 -4.34 -7.76
N ALA A 111 -5.75 -4.30 -8.57
CA ALA A 111 -5.90 -5.18 -9.73
C ALA A 111 -4.75 -5.03 -10.73
N THR A 112 -4.15 -3.82 -10.82
CA THR A 112 -3.00 -3.53 -11.67
C THR A 112 -1.69 -4.03 -11.04
N THR A 113 -1.47 -3.81 -9.75
CA THR A 113 -0.16 -4.02 -9.11
C THR A 113 0.02 -5.40 -8.49
N ASP A 114 -1.02 -6.01 -7.94
CA ASP A 114 -0.94 -7.34 -7.30
C ASP A 114 -0.41 -8.44 -8.24
N PRO A 115 -0.75 -8.49 -9.54
CA PRO A 115 -0.23 -9.50 -10.44
C PRO A 115 1.28 -9.42 -10.68
N MET A 116 1.92 -8.25 -10.48
CA MET A 116 3.36 -8.06 -10.75
C MET A 116 4.26 -9.05 -10.00
N ARG A 117 3.82 -9.53 -8.82
CA ARG A 117 4.60 -10.50 -8.01
C ARG A 117 4.67 -11.91 -8.59
N LYS A 118 3.71 -12.29 -9.47
CA LYS A 118 3.48 -13.70 -9.85
C LYS A 118 4.69 -14.35 -10.52
N GLU A 119 5.30 -13.69 -11.49
CA GLU A 119 6.47 -14.21 -12.22
C GLU A 119 7.66 -14.41 -11.28
N THR A 120 7.99 -13.39 -10.46
CA THR A 120 9.09 -13.42 -9.50
C THR A 120 8.88 -14.51 -8.45
N LYS A 121 7.64 -14.65 -7.95
CA LYS A 121 7.26 -15.67 -6.97
C LYS A 121 7.43 -17.08 -7.55
N ALA A 122 6.98 -17.31 -8.77
CA ALA A 122 7.11 -18.59 -9.44
C ALA A 122 8.58 -18.94 -9.75
N TYR A 123 9.40 -17.95 -10.16
CA TYR A 123 10.80 -18.13 -10.49
C TYR A 123 11.65 -18.56 -9.30
N TYR A 124 11.56 -17.83 -8.17
CA TYR A 124 12.37 -18.12 -6.99
C TYR A 124 11.81 -19.28 -6.17
N HIS A 125 10.51 -19.47 -6.16
CA HIS A 125 9.79 -20.51 -5.39
C HIS A 125 10.39 -20.72 -3.99
N ARG A 126 10.67 -19.62 -3.30
CA ARG A 126 11.38 -19.59 -2.02
C ARG A 126 10.56 -20.27 -0.93
N GLU A 127 11.16 -21.21 -0.20
CA GLU A 127 10.54 -21.87 0.93
C GLU A 127 10.13 -20.86 2.02
N ARG A 128 8.96 -21.04 2.60
CA ARG A 128 8.45 -20.16 3.66
C ARG A 128 9.05 -20.46 5.02
N PRO A 129 9.09 -19.48 5.96
CA PRO A 129 9.61 -19.70 7.30
C PRO A 129 8.94 -20.85 8.05
N PHE A 130 7.60 -20.91 8.06
CA PHE A 130 6.86 -21.96 8.77
C PHE A 130 7.14 -23.36 8.20
N GLU A 131 7.32 -23.48 6.89
CA GLU A 131 7.69 -24.76 6.25
C GLU A 131 9.11 -25.17 6.64
N ARG A 132 10.07 -24.24 6.52
CA ARG A 132 11.49 -24.50 6.80
C ARG A 132 11.75 -24.94 8.25
N PHE A 133 11.02 -24.38 9.19
CA PHE A 133 11.15 -24.73 10.62
C PHE A 133 10.11 -25.76 11.08
N ASN A 134 9.25 -26.24 10.19
CA ASN A 134 8.15 -27.12 10.51
C ASN A 134 7.29 -26.58 11.69
N ASP A 135 7.06 -25.28 11.67
CA ASP A 135 6.22 -24.56 12.63
C ASP A 135 4.78 -24.48 12.12
N THR A 136 3.84 -24.22 13.03
CA THR A 136 2.46 -23.87 12.69
C THR A 136 2.28 -22.35 12.67
N MET A 137 1.43 -21.89 11.76
CA MET A 137 1.04 -20.48 11.69
C MET A 137 -0.15 -20.21 12.62
N PRO A 138 -0.17 -19.05 13.31
CA PRO A 138 -1.35 -18.66 14.10
C PRO A 138 -2.55 -18.22 13.25
N SER A 139 -2.34 -17.90 11.96
CA SER A 139 -3.38 -17.53 11.01
C SER A 139 -3.89 -18.74 10.23
N HIS A 140 -5.14 -18.65 9.74
CA HIS A 140 -5.87 -19.75 9.08
C HIS A 140 -5.41 -20.04 7.64
N GLU A 141 -4.46 -19.28 7.10
CA GLU A 141 -4.03 -19.37 5.69
C GLU A 141 -2.89 -20.37 5.44
N GLU A 142 -2.49 -21.16 6.46
CA GLU A 142 -1.32 -22.06 6.36
C GLU A 142 -1.45 -23.07 5.22
N ASP A 143 -2.63 -23.69 5.08
CA ASP A 143 -2.86 -24.69 4.05
C ASP A 143 -2.83 -24.10 2.62
N ASP A 144 -3.32 -22.87 2.47
CA ASP A 144 -3.30 -22.14 1.18
C ASP A 144 -1.88 -21.69 0.79
N LEU A 145 -1.02 -21.46 1.77
CA LEU A 145 0.34 -20.99 1.56
C LEU A 145 1.39 -22.09 1.44
N ARG A 146 1.06 -23.30 1.92
CA ARG A 146 1.99 -24.42 1.90
C ARG A 146 2.34 -24.84 0.47
N GLY A 147 3.64 -24.90 0.18
CA GLY A 147 4.15 -25.19 -1.16
C GLY A 147 4.12 -23.98 -2.13
N GLU A 148 3.59 -22.83 -1.69
CA GLU A 148 3.61 -21.59 -2.47
C GLU A 148 4.89 -20.79 -2.17
N GLY A 149 5.54 -20.23 -3.19
CA GLY A 149 6.74 -19.42 -3.00
C GLY A 149 6.53 -18.21 -2.08
N SER A 150 7.53 -17.88 -1.23
CA SER A 150 7.41 -16.77 -0.29
C SER A 150 7.81 -15.41 -0.89
N TYR A 151 8.72 -15.36 -1.86
CA TYR A 151 9.34 -14.13 -2.35
C TYR A 151 8.75 -13.65 -3.69
N PRO A 152 8.34 -12.37 -3.80
CA PRO A 152 8.10 -11.40 -2.74
C PRO A 152 6.76 -11.65 -2.03
N SER A 153 6.53 -11.03 -0.86
CA SER A 153 5.28 -11.13 -0.10
C SER A 153 4.13 -10.42 -0.80
N GLY A 154 3.05 -11.15 -1.12
CA GLY A 154 1.87 -10.57 -1.74
C GLY A 154 1.14 -9.58 -0.81
N HIS A 155 0.89 -9.98 0.44
CA HIS A 155 0.26 -9.10 1.44
C HIS A 155 1.06 -7.82 1.67
N SER A 156 2.40 -7.91 1.78
CA SER A 156 3.22 -6.73 1.99
C SER A 156 3.27 -5.81 0.76
N LEU A 157 3.23 -6.37 -0.46
CA LEU A 157 3.10 -5.58 -1.69
C LEU A 157 1.78 -4.81 -1.69
N ARG A 158 0.66 -5.50 -1.43
CA ARG A 158 -0.67 -4.91 -1.33
C ARG A 158 -0.73 -3.86 -0.24
N GLY A 159 -0.34 -4.19 0.99
CA GLY A 159 -0.42 -3.29 2.14
C GLY A 159 0.41 -2.02 1.99
N TRP A 160 1.63 -2.13 1.46
CA TRP A 160 2.46 -0.96 1.19
C TRP A 160 1.89 -0.12 0.04
N GLY A 161 1.34 -0.78 -1.01
CA GLY A 161 0.63 -0.13 -2.11
C GLY A 161 -0.59 0.66 -1.62
N ILE A 162 -1.39 0.08 -0.72
CA ILE A 162 -2.51 0.76 -0.04
C ILE A 162 -1.98 2.01 0.67
N SER A 163 -0.91 1.89 1.45
CA SER A 163 -0.36 3.03 2.21
C SER A 163 0.11 4.16 1.29
N LEU A 164 0.75 3.85 0.16
CA LEU A 164 1.17 4.84 -0.83
C LEU A 164 -0.03 5.58 -1.44
N LEU A 165 -1.09 4.85 -1.80
CA LEU A 165 -2.32 5.43 -2.35
C LEU A 165 -3.02 6.33 -1.33
N LEU A 166 -3.21 5.85 -0.10
CA LEU A 166 -3.88 6.59 0.96
C LEU A 166 -3.08 7.85 1.38
N ALA A 167 -1.76 7.76 1.45
CA ALA A 167 -0.90 8.91 1.74
C ALA A 167 -0.94 9.96 0.60
N GLN A 168 -1.17 9.55 -0.65
CA GLN A 168 -1.39 10.48 -1.76
C GLN A 168 -2.78 11.12 -1.70
N ILE A 169 -3.79 10.42 -1.20
CA ILE A 169 -5.14 10.98 -0.97
C ILE A 169 -5.13 11.95 0.21
N ALA A 170 -4.53 11.56 1.34
CA ALA A 170 -4.53 12.29 2.62
C ALA A 170 -3.10 12.54 3.12
N PRO A 171 -2.32 13.42 2.48
CA PRO A 171 -0.91 13.63 2.82
C PRO A 171 -0.68 14.18 4.23
N GLN A 172 -1.69 14.81 4.83
CA GLN A 172 -1.65 15.27 6.22
C GLN A 172 -1.66 14.12 7.24
N ARG A 173 -2.06 12.92 6.82
CA ARG A 173 -2.07 11.69 7.65
C ARG A 173 -1.01 10.67 7.22
N ALA A 174 -0.05 11.09 6.41
CA ALA A 174 0.94 10.19 5.85
C ALA A 174 1.73 9.41 6.92
N SER A 175 2.06 10.05 8.05
CA SER A 175 2.80 9.41 9.14
C SER A 175 2.05 8.23 9.74
N GLU A 176 0.76 8.41 10.08
CA GLU A 176 -0.10 7.38 10.64
C GLU A 176 -0.34 6.25 9.61
N ILE A 177 -0.60 6.63 8.35
CA ILE A 177 -0.83 5.68 7.26
C ILE A 177 0.40 4.80 7.02
N PHE A 178 1.61 5.37 6.94
CA PHE A 178 2.83 4.59 6.75
C PHE A 178 3.22 3.79 7.98
N SER A 179 2.95 4.29 9.20
CA SER A 179 3.13 3.51 10.43
C SER A 179 2.27 2.24 10.38
N ARG A 180 0.98 2.39 10.04
CA ARG A 180 0.06 1.25 9.90
C ARG A 180 0.50 0.29 8.78
N GLY A 181 0.93 0.83 7.64
CA GLY A 181 1.46 0.01 6.54
C GLY A 181 2.70 -0.79 6.92
N TRP A 182 3.55 -0.21 7.76
CA TRP A 182 4.73 -0.89 8.30
C TRP A 182 4.33 -2.06 9.20
N ASP A 183 3.37 -1.84 10.11
CA ASP A 183 2.84 -2.88 11.00
C ASP A 183 2.14 -3.99 10.23
N TYR A 184 1.34 -3.64 9.20
CA TYR A 184 0.70 -4.60 8.30
C TYR A 184 1.72 -5.50 7.60
N CYS A 185 2.79 -4.93 7.07
CA CYS A 185 3.85 -5.68 6.44
C CYS A 185 4.57 -6.60 7.46
N ASN A 186 4.88 -6.09 8.67
CA ASN A 186 5.53 -6.86 9.72
C ASN A 186 4.66 -7.99 10.27
N SER A 187 3.34 -7.87 10.18
CA SER A 187 2.40 -8.94 10.54
C SER A 187 2.70 -10.24 9.79
N ARG A 188 3.25 -10.17 8.58
CA ARG A 188 3.61 -11.35 7.78
C ARG A 188 4.81 -12.11 8.35
N VAL A 189 5.73 -11.41 9.02
CA VAL A 189 6.84 -12.03 9.76
C VAL A 189 6.34 -12.61 11.08
N ILE A 190 5.42 -11.91 11.75
CA ILE A 190 4.85 -12.34 13.03
C ILE A 190 4.05 -13.64 12.87
N VAL A 191 3.17 -13.74 11.87
CA VAL A 191 2.45 -15.01 11.61
C VAL A 191 3.34 -16.11 11.02
N GLY A 192 4.58 -15.78 10.60
CA GLY A 192 5.54 -16.76 10.08
C GLY A 192 5.36 -17.11 8.61
N ALA A 193 4.54 -16.37 7.87
CA ALA A 193 4.27 -16.60 6.46
C ALA A 193 5.44 -16.20 5.54
N HIS A 194 6.21 -15.18 5.94
CA HIS A 194 7.24 -14.55 5.11
C HIS A 194 8.51 -14.22 5.89
N TRP A 195 9.64 -14.26 5.20
CA TRP A 195 10.91 -13.73 5.68
C TRP A 195 10.90 -12.19 5.68
N GLN A 196 11.76 -11.58 6.52
CA GLN A 196 11.88 -10.12 6.50
C GLN A 196 12.29 -9.59 5.13
N SER A 197 13.21 -10.27 4.46
CA SER A 197 13.65 -9.88 3.11
C SER A 197 12.55 -9.99 2.05
N ASP A 198 11.59 -10.92 2.19
CA ASP A 198 10.40 -10.98 1.31
C ASP A 198 9.53 -9.72 1.49
N VAL A 199 9.38 -9.27 2.74
CA VAL A 199 8.61 -8.09 3.12
C VAL A 199 9.28 -6.81 2.60
N ASP A 200 10.59 -6.68 2.79
CA ASP A 200 11.37 -5.53 2.34
C ASP A 200 11.37 -5.37 0.82
N ALA A 201 11.56 -6.48 0.11
CA ALA A 201 11.44 -6.54 -1.32
C ALA A 201 10.04 -6.13 -1.81
N SER A 202 8.99 -6.51 -1.08
CA SER A 202 7.61 -6.19 -1.43
C SER A 202 7.29 -4.71 -1.31
N ARG A 203 7.86 -4.01 -0.32
CA ARG A 203 7.74 -2.54 -0.23
C ARG A 203 8.39 -1.86 -1.43
N THR A 204 9.53 -2.36 -1.87
CA THR A 204 10.18 -1.88 -3.10
C THR A 204 9.31 -2.15 -4.32
N ALA A 205 8.79 -3.38 -4.47
CA ALA A 205 7.91 -3.77 -5.56
C ALA A 205 6.63 -2.92 -5.62
N ALA A 206 5.98 -2.66 -4.48
CA ALA A 206 4.82 -1.78 -4.40
C ALA A 206 5.16 -0.34 -4.82
N SER A 207 6.33 0.17 -4.42
CA SER A 207 6.78 1.51 -4.80
C SER A 207 7.04 1.61 -6.31
N ILE A 208 7.61 0.56 -6.93
CA ILE A 208 7.79 0.48 -8.39
C ILE A 208 6.43 0.51 -9.09
N GLY A 209 5.47 -0.31 -8.64
CA GLY A 209 4.11 -0.35 -9.19
C GLY A 209 3.39 0.99 -9.03
N PHE A 210 3.48 1.61 -7.86
CA PHE A 210 2.92 2.93 -7.59
C PHE A 210 3.52 4.01 -8.51
N CYS A 211 4.84 4.00 -8.73
CA CYS A 211 5.49 4.92 -9.66
C CYS A 211 4.99 4.74 -11.11
N ALA A 212 4.81 3.49 -11.56
CA ALA A 212 4.28 3.22 -12.88
C ALA A 212 2.86 3.79 -13.07
N LEU A 213 2.00 3.67 -12.05
CA LEU A 213 0.65 4.23 -12.07
C LEU A 213 0.62 5.75 -12.28
N GLN A 214 1.65 6.50 -11.83
CA GLN A 214 1.71 7.95 -11.97
C GLN A 214 1.77 8.42 -13.43
N GLY A 215 2.12 7.55 -14.37
CA GLY A 215 2.10 7.82 -15.81
C GLY A 215 0.74 7.59 -16.49
N ASN A 216 -0.26 7.06 -15.78
CA ASN A 216 -1.56 6.71 -16.36
C ASN A 216 -2.59 7.83 -16.14
N GLU A 217 -3.16 8.38 -17.21
CA GLU A 217 -4.12 9.49 -17.14
C GLU A 217 -5.42 9.12 -16.41
N ALA A 218 -5.90 7.87 -16.56
CA ALA A 218 -7.10 7.40 -15.88
C ALA A 218 -6.85 7.27 -14.37
N PHE A 219 -5.68 6.78 -13.96
CA PHE A 219 -5.27 6.75 -12.55
C PHE A 219 -5.19 8.17 -11.97
N ILE A 220 -4.53 9.10 -12.66
CA ILE A 220 -4.40 10.50 -12.20
C ILE A 220 -5.79 11.15 -12.05
N THR A 221 -6.69 10.88 -12.99
CA THR A 221 -8.06 11.40 -12.94
C THR A 221 -8.83 10.81 -11.76
N GLN A 222 -8.74 9.49 -11.54
CA GLN A 222 -9.40 8.83 -10.43
C GLN A 222 -8.81 9.25 -9.07
N MET A 223 -7.51 9.46 -8.98
CA MET A 223 -6.83 9.98 -7.78
C MET A 223 -7.38 11.36 -7.38
N LYS A 224 -7.60 12.26 -8.34
CA LYS A 224 -8.20 13.58 -8.06
C LYS A 224 -9.63 13.47 -7.52
N LYS A 225 -10.42 12.52 -8.03
CA LYS A 225 -11.78 12.27 -7.53
C LYS A 225 -11.75 11.71 -6.10
N ALA A 226 -10.86 10.77 -5.84
CA ALA A 226 -10.67 10.21 -4.50
C ALA A 226 -10.21 11.28 -3.49
N GLN A 227 -9.33 12.18 -3.88
CA GLN A 227 -8.91 13.32 -3.06
C GLN A 227 -10.07 14.28 -2.77
N ALA A 228 -10.92 14.58 -3.77
CA ALA A 228 -12.09 15.43 -3.59
C ALA A 228 -13.13 14.78 -2.66
N GLU A 229 -13.39 13.48 -2.84
CA GLU A 229 -14.29 12.71 -1.97
C GLU A 229 -13.78 12.68 -0.52
N TYR A 230 -12.48 12.45 -0.30
CA TYR A 230 -11.88 12.49 1.02
C TYR A 230 -12.06 13.87 1.69
N ALA A 231 -11.77 14.94 0.95
CA ALA A 231 -11.92 16.32 1.44
C ALA A 231 -13.38 16.62 1.83
N GLU A 232 -14.35 16.21 1.00
CA GLU A 232 -15.78 16.36 1.27
C GLU A 232 -16.21 15.60 2.54
N LYS A 233 -15.81 14.32 2.65
CA LYS A 233 -16.22 13.43 3.76
C LYS A 233 -15.61 13.82 5.10
N THR A 234 -14.40 14.38 5.09
CA THR A 234 -13.66 14.74 6.31
C THR A 234 -13.73 16.22 6.67
N GLY A 235 -14.29 17.04 5.79
CA GLY A 235 -14.31 18.50 5.95
C GLY A 235 -12.90 19.13 5.86
N THR A 236 -11.91 18.39 5.36
CA THR A 236 -10.55 18.91 5.15
C THR A 236 -10.50 19.71 3.88
N THR A 237 -10.03 20.95 3.95
CA THR A 237 -9.79 21.78 2.77
C THR A 237 -8.59 21.18 2.01
N ASP A 238 -8.70 21.07 0.67
CA ASP A 238 -7.59 20.61 -0.17
C ASP A 238 -6.32 21.44 0.14
N VAL A 239 -5.22 20.74 0.46
CA VAL A 239 -3.91 21.38 0.75
C VAL A 239 -3.48 22.29 -0.41
N ARG A 240 -3.94 22.02 -1.63
CA ARG A 240 -3.70 22.90 -2.81
C ARG A 240 -4.49 24.20 -2.72
N GLU A 241 -5.73 24.17 -2.23
CA GLU A 241 -6.53 25.38 -2.01
C GLU A 241 -5.97 26.20 -0.87
N VAL A 242 -5.58 25.57 0.24
CA VAL A 242 -4.90 26.25 1.37
C VAL A 242 -3.58 26.87 0.92
N ARG A 243 -2.78 26.15 0.12
CA ARG A 243 -1.54 26.71 -0.47
C ARG A 243 -1.79 27.79 -1.51
N ALA A 244 -2.87 27.70 -2.30
CA ALA A 244 -3.25 28.73 -3.25
C ALA A 244 -3.76 29.97 -2.52
N GLN A 245 -4.60 29.81 -1.48
CA GLN A 245 -5.06 30.91 -0.63
C GLN A 245 -3.90 31.54 0.16
N ALA A 246 -2.99 30.73 0.72
CA ALA A 246 -1.79 31.22 1.38
C ALA A 246 -0.85 31.96 0.40
N ARG A 247 -0.74 31.51 -0.85
CA ARG A 247 0.01 32.24 -1.89
C ARG A 247 -0.68 33.54 -2.30
N GLN A 248 -2.01 33.58 -2.34
CA GLN A 248 -2.77 34.81 -2.59
C GLN A 248 -2.69 35.78 -1.40
N GLN A 249 -2.69 35.27 -0.16
CA GLN A 249 -2.52 36.09 1.04
C GLN A 249 -1.06 36.48 1.29
N SER A 250 -0.08 35.81 0.71
CA SER A 250 1.35 36.09 0.81
C SER A 250 1.91 36.76 -0.45
N ALA A 251 1.13 37.51 -1.20
CA ALA A 251 1.64 38.49 -2.15
C ALA A 251 2.39 39.61 -1.35
N ARG A 252 3.44 39.20 -0.68
CA ARG A 252 4.33 40.13 0.04
C ARG A 252 5.28 40.74 -0.95
N ILE A 253 5.27 42.06 -1.01
CA ILE A 253 6.25 42.83 -1.72
C ILE A 253 7.46 42.94 -0.78
N PHE A 254 8.66 42.74 -1.32
CA PHE A 254 9.91 42.86 -0.57
C PHE A 254 10.87 43.79 -1.33
N HIS A 255 11.63 44.58 -0.61
CA HIS A 255 12.80 45.21 -1.14
C HIS A 255 13.85 44.16 -1.55
N ILE A 256 14.85 44.58 -2.37
CA ILE A 256 15.90 43.68 -2.88
C ILE A 256 16.78 43.10 -1.75
N ASP A 257 16.81 43.78 -0.60
CA ASP A 257 17.51 43.36 0.61
C ASP A 257 16.69 42.38 1.51
N GLY A 258 15.47 42.01 1.07
CA GLY A 258 14.60 41.09 1.77
C GLY A 258 13.72 41.75 2.84
N THR A 259 13.76 43.05 3.03
CA THR A 259 12.85 43.75 3.95
C THR A 259 11.44 43.85 3.37
N PRO A 260 10.36 43.74 4.19
CA PRO A 260 8.99 43.90 3.70
C PRO A 260 8.80 45.30 3.05
N ALA A 261 8.12 45.30 1.90
CA ALA A 261 7.73 46.50 1.19
C ALA A 261 6.21 46.52 1.00
N ASP A 262 5.64 47.67 0.68
CA ASP A 262 4.21 47.86 0.39
C ASP A 262 4.03 48.51 -0.99
N GLU A 263 2.77 48.76 -1.37
CA GLU A 263 2.39 49.34 -2.66
C GLU A 263 2.94 50.79 -2.87
N ASN A 264 3.36 51.45 -1.81
CA ASN A 264 3.89 52.81 -1.83
C ASN A 264 5.44 52.85 -1.78
N SER A 265 6.07 51.68 -1.72
CA SER A 265 7.54 51.59 -1.66
C SER A 265 8.15 51.92 -3.00
N HIS A 266 9.12 52.82 -3.02
CA HIS A 266 9.83 53.24 -4.22
C HIS A 266 11.10 52.44 -4.44
N GLY A 267 11.40 52.16 -5.70
CA GLY A 267 12.64 51.49 -6.10
C GLY A 267 12.41 50.07 -6.64
N VAL A 268 13.40 49.20 -6.48
CA VAL A 268 13.31 47.83 -6.95
C VAL A 268 12.70 46.95 -5.86
N VAL A 269 11.55 46.37 -6.16
CA VAL A 269 10.88 45.44 -5.27
C VAL A 269 10.72 44.06 -5.94
N ILE A 270 10.54 43.03 -5.13
CA ILE A 270 10.24 41.67 -5.56
C ILE A 270 8.79 41.38 -5.20
N GLU A 271 7.92 41.30 -6.18
CA GLU A 271 6.52 40.94 -6.04
C GLU A 271 6.27 39.57 -6.68
N ASN A 272 5.76 38.60 -5.91
CA ASN A 272 5.49 37.22 -6.38
C ASN A 272 6.72 36.56 -7.05
N GLY A 273 7.95 36.82 -6.52
CA GLY A 273 9.19 36.28 -7.04
C GLY A 273 9.68 36.96 -8.32
N LYS A 274 9.03 38.04 -8.78
CA LYS A 274 9.46 38.82 -9.94
C LYS A 274 9.92 40.20 -9.53
N LYS A 275 11.03 40.63 -10.15
CA LYS A 275 11.58 41.99 -9.97
C LYS A 275 10.63 43.01 -10.64
N LYS A 276 10.25 44.03 -9.89
CA LYS A 276 9.45 45.18 -10.35
C LYS A 276 10.10 46.46 -9.90
N VAL A 277 9.99 47.52 -10.71
CA VAL A 277 10.43 48.87 -10.34
C VAL A 277 9.16 49.68 -10.06
N GLN A 278 9.07 50.22 -8.86
CA GLN A 278 7.98 51.11 -8.42
C GLN A 278 8.48 52.55 -8.28
#